data_e3ed6274db455d90cd083b8ae5fbc46a
#
_entry.id   e3ed6274db455d90cd083b8ae5fbc46a
#
_cell.length_a   1.000
_cell.length_b   1.000
_cell.length_c   1.000
_cell.angle_alpha   90.00
_cell.angle_beta   90.00
_cell.angle_gamma   90.00
#
_symmetry.space_group_name_H-M   'P 1'
#
loop_
_entity.id
_entity.type
_entity.pdbx_description
1 polymer ?
#
loop_
_entity_poly.entity_id
_entity_poly.type
_entity_poly.pdbx_seq_one_letter_code
_entity_poly.pdbx_strand_id
1 'polypeptide(L)'
;TELYWLLNTVTPLGELERQTQFKDKAQRQESVNAGLLIYPVLQAADILLYRADLVPVGEDQVQHLELAREIARKWNTKFASELFFEPKPLLTATRRIMGLDGQTKMSKSLGNTIGLLEEPDEVWAKLRPAMTDPARVRRTDPGTPEICNIYHLHKAFNDEATVEHVAVQCRSAGWGCIDCKKVLLDGMMRELTPIRERARELEAHPERVTDALAEGAARSGKIARETMRVVRETMGLR
;
A
#
# COMPACT_ATOMS: atom_id res chain seq x y z
N THR A 1 -19.83 -9.17 -3.69
CA THR A 1 -19.97 -9.92 -4.97
C THR A 1 -21.12 -9.38 -5.81
N GLU A 2 -22.32 -9.16 -5.25
CA GLU A 2 -23.49 -8.69 -6.00
C GLU A 2 -23.24 -7.30 -6.62
N LEU A 3 -22.78 -6.30 -5.84
CA LEU A 3 -22.47 -4.98 -6.38
C LEU A 3 -21.43 -5.07 -7.50
N TYR A 4 -20.39 -5.87 -7.33
CA TYR A 4 -19.38 -6.10 -8.36
C TYR A 4 -20.01 -6.56 -9.69
N TRP A 5 -20.91 -7.55 -9.63
CA TRP A 5 -21.61 -8.00 -10.84
C TRP A 5 -22.43 -6.89 -11.48
N LEU A 6 -23.17 -6.13 -10.68
CA LEU A 6 -24.01 -5.03 -11.18
C LEU A 6 -23.14 -3.90 -11.79
N LEU A 7 -22.00 -3.57 -11.18
CA LEU A 7 -21.10 -2.56 -11.72
C LEU A 7 -20.44 -2.98 -13.05
N ASN A 8 -20.21 -4.27 -13.28
CA ASN A 8 -19.73 -4.74 -14.59
C ASN A 8 -20.72 -4.40 -15.71
N THR A 9 -22.05 -4.31 -15.44
CA THR A 9 -23.04 -3.95 -16.46
C THR A 9 -22.99 -2.49 -16.94
N VAL A 10 -22.24 -1.66 -16.22
CA VAL A 10 -22.04 -0.23 -16.56
C VAL A 10 -20.59 0.10 -16.87
N THR A 11 -19.67 -0.86 -16.76
CA THR A 11 -18.25 -0.68 -17.01
C THR A 11 -17.90 -1.02 -18.46
N PRO A 12 -17.43 -0.06 -19.28
CA PRO A 12 -17.04 -0.36 -20.65
C PRO A 12 -15.80 -1.25 -20.71
N LEU A 13 -15.81 -2.26 -21.58
CA LEU A 13 -14.69 -3.18 -21.81
C LEU A 13 -13.38 -2.45 -22.11
N GLY A 14 -13.44 -1.44 -22.98
CA GLY A 14 -12.25 -0.66 -23.34
C GLY A 14 -11.59 0.11 -22.20
N GLU A 15 -12.33 0.43 -21.11
CA GLU A 15 -11.74 1.02 -19.90
C GLU A 15 -10.89 -0.01 -19.14
N LEU A 16 -11.34 -1.24 -19.11
CA LEU A 16 -10.63 -2.35 -18.47
C LEU A 16 -9.37 -2.74 -19.25
N GLU A 17 -9.46 -2.82 -20.57
CA GLU A 17 -8.33 -3.12 -21.47
C GLU A 17 -7.24 -2.02 -21.45
N ARG A 18 -7.61 -0.79 -21.14
CA ARG A 18 -6.66 0.33 -20.99
C ARG A 18 -5.88 0.33 -19.68
N GLN A 19 -6.28 -0.46 -18.67
CA GLN A 19 -5.58 -0.53 -17.39
C GLN A 19 -4.13 -0.99 -17.58
N THR A 20 -3.17 -0.21 -17.07
CA THR A 20 -1.74 -0.49 -17.19
C THR A 20 -1.38 -1.84 -16.58
N GLN A 21 -1.90 -2.12 -15.38
CA GLN A 21 -1.65 -3.40 -14.72
C GLN A 21 -2.21 -4.60 -15.49
N PHE A 22 -3.33 -4.44 -16.19
CA PHE A 22 -3.84 -5.49 -17.08
C PHE A 22 -2.87 -5.77 -18.21
N LYS A 23 -2.42 -4.73 -18.91
CA LYS A 23 -1.46 -4.85 -20.04
C LYS A 23 -0.15 -5.51 -19.58
N ASP A 24 0.42 -5.05 -18.49
CA ASP A 24 1.70 -5.56 -17.96
C ASP A 24 1.62 -7.03 -17.53
N LYS A 25 0.53 -7.40 -16.84
CA LYS A 25 0.34 -8.78 -16.37
C LYS A 25 -0.06 -9.74 -17.50
N ALA A 26 -0.88 -9.29 -18.44
CA ALA A 26 -1.31 -10.09 -19.58
C ALA A 26 -0.12 -10.50 -20.48
N GLN A 27 0.88 -9.61 -20.63
CA GLN A 27 2.11 -9.91 -21.40
C GLN A 27 2.99 -10.99 -20.75
N ARG A 28 2.83 -11.23 -19.45
CA ARG A 28 3.68 -12.16 -18.67
C ARG A 28 3.04 -13.53 -18.43
N GLN A 29 1.84 -13.74 -18.93
CA GLN A 29 1.06 -14.97 -18.70
C GLN A 29 0.77 -15.66 -20.03
N GLU A 30 0.90 -16.99 -20.07
CA GLU A 30 0.53 -17.80 -21.24
C GLU A 30 -0.98 -17.79 -21.48
N SER A 31 -1.78 -17.63 -20.43
CA SER A 31 -3.25 -17.57 -20.51
C SER A 31 -3.77 -16.46 -19.61
N VAL A 32 -4.59 -15.60 -20.16
CA VAL A 32 -5.21 -14.47 -19.47
C VAL A 32 -6.64 -14.80 -19.08
N ASN A 33 -6.87 -14.92 -17.79
CA ASN A 33 -8.21 -15.20 -17.26
C ASN A 33 -9.05 -13.91 -17.15
N ALA A 34 -10.39 -14.04 -17.29
CA ALA A 34 -11.33 -12.92 -17.15
C ALA A 34 -11.14 -12.14 -15.83
N GLY A 35 -10.82 -12.86 -14.74
CA GLY A 35 -10.54 -12.24 -13.45
C GLY A 35 -9.42 -11.19 -13.48
N LEU A 36 -8.38 -11.38 -14.31
CA LEU A 36 -7.31 -10.38 -14.49
C LEU A 36 -7.82 -9.08 -15.15
N LEU A 37 -8.80 -9.19 -16.02
CA LEU A 37 -9.40 -8.02 -16.68
C LEU A 37 -10.37 -7.27 -15.77
N ILE A 38 -11.19 -8.00 -15.00
CA ILE A 38 -12.33 -7.42 -14.28
C ILE A 38 -12.11 -7.19 -12.79
N TYR A 39 -10.95 -7.60 -12.18
CA TYR A 39 -10.71 -7.34 -10.75
C TYR A 39 -10.74 -5.85 -10.36
N PRO A 40 -10.40 -4.86 -11.24
CA PRO A 40 -10.54 -3.45 -10.87
C PRO A 40 -11.99 -3.02 -10.58
N VAL A 41 -12.97 -3.71 -11.19
CA VAL A 41 -14.40 -3.49 -10.89
C VAL A 41 -14.75 -4.05 -9.51
N LEU A 42 -14.12 -5.15 -9.07
CA LEU A 42 -14.28 -5.65 -7.70
C LEU A 42 -13.73 -4.65 -6.69
N GLN A 43 -12.56 -4.08 -6.95
CA GLN A 43 -12.01 -3.01 -6.11
C GLN A 43 -12.94 -1.78 -6.07
N ALA A 44 -13.51 -1.38 -7.21
CA ALA A 44 -14.51 -0.32 -7.24
C ALA A 44 -15.74 -0.67 -6.38
N ALA A 45 -16.23 -1.92 -6.45
CA ALA A 45 -17.34 -2.38 -5.62
C ALA A 45 -17.01 -2.32 -4.12
N ASP A 46 -15.80 -2.74 -3.72
CA ASP A 46 -15.36 -2.70 -2.32
C ASP A 46 -15.30 -1.25 -1.78
N ILE A 47 -14.96 -0.29 -2.61
CA ILE A 47 -14.93 1.14 -2.26
C ILE A 47 -16.34 1.74 -2.23
N LEU A 48 -17.10 1.55 -3.30
CA LEU A 48 -18.40 2.18 -3.50
C LEU A 48 -19.49 1.61 -2.59
N LEU A 49 -19.37 0.33 -2.18
CA LEU A 49 -20.30 -0.32 -1.25
C LEU A 49 -20.38 0.43 0.08
N TYR A 50 -19.27 0.97 0.53
CA TYR A 50 -19.15 1.72 1.78
C TYR A 50 -19.21 3.23 1.59
N ARG A 51 -19.41 3.71 0.38
CA ARG A 51 -19.48 5.14 0.02
C ARG A 51 -18.28 5.93 0.56
N ALA A 52 -17.07 5.37 0.38
CA ALA A 52 -15.84 5.98 0.87
C ALA A 52 -15.49 7.25 0.08
N ASP A 53 -15.26 8.37 0.79
CA ASP A 53 -14.82 9.65 0.20
C ASP A 53 -13.32 9.64 -0.09
N LEU A 54 -12.53 9.04 0.80
CA LEU A 54 -11.08 8.98 0.75
C LEU A 54 -10.60 7.53 0.82
N VAL A 55 -9.67 7.19 -0.04
CA VAL A 55 -9.09 5.83 -0.09
C VAL A 55 -7.58 5.93 0.02
N PRO A 56 -6.98 5.45 1.13
CA PRO A 56 -5.53 5.37 1.26
C PRO A 56 -4.98 4.36 0.26
N VAL A 57 -4.18 4.83 -0.69
CA VAL A 57 -3.62 3.98 -1.76
C VAL A 57 -2.18 4.36 -2.08
N GLY A 58 -1.42 3.38 -2.57
CA GLY A 58 -0.15 3.65 -3.25
C GLY A 58 -0.38 4.25 -4.63
N GLU A 59 0.66 4.87 -5.19
CA GLU A 59 0.61 5.51 -6.51
C GLU A 59 0.19 4.53 -7.64
N ASP A 60 0.56 3.27 -7.49
CA ASP A 60 0.22 2.19 -8.43
C ASP A 60 -1.28 1.82 -8.46
N GLN A 61 -2.07 2.27 -7.47
CA GLN A 61 -3.51 2.04 -7.37
C GLN A 61 -4.36 3.24 -7.83
N VAL A 62 -3.73 4.38 -8.12
CA VAL A 62 -4.46 5.60 -8.52
C VAL A 62 -5.32 5.36 -9.77
N GLN A 63 -4.80 4.61 -10.75
CA GLN A 63 -5.55 4.30 -11.97
C GLN A 63 -6.80 3.44 -11.69
N HIS A 64 -6.74 2.52 -10.75
CA HIS A 64 -7.92 1.74 -10.35
C HIS A 64 -8.95 2.61 -9.63
N LEU A 65 -8.49 3.59 -8.86
CA LEU A 65 -9.39 4.53 -8.19
C LEU A 65 -10.06 5.49 -9.20
N GLU A 66 -9.35 5.92 -10.25
CA GLU A 66 -9.97 6.67 -11.36
C GLU A 66 -11.03 5.84 -12.07
N LEU A 67 -10.81 4.54 -12.27
CA LEU A 67 -11.84 3.65 -12.79
C LEU A 67 -13.06 3.58 -11.85
N ALA A 68 -12.85 3.49 -10.54
CA ALA A 68 -13.96 3.50 -9.57
C ALA A 68 -14.79 4.78 -9.64
N ARG A 69 -14.14 5.94 -9.82
CA ARG A 69 -14.80 7.25 -10.03
C ARG A 69 -15.62 7.26 -11.32
N GLU A 70 -15.05 6.75 -12.40
CA GLU A 70 -15.73 6.67 -13.69
C GLU A 70 -16.95 5.75 -13.62
N ILE A 71 -16.82 4.60 -12.94
CA ILE A 71 -17.95 3.68 -12.70
C ILE A 71 -19.04 4.37 -11.88
N ALA A 72 -18.68 5.10 -10.82
CA ALA A 72 -19.65 5.86 -10.00
C ALA A 72 -20.42 6.88 -10.84
N ARG A 73 -19.72 7.67 -11.67
CA ARG A 73 -20.35 8.66 -12.58
C ARG A 73 -21.30 7.98 -13.59
N LYS A 74 -20.85 6.91 -14.24
CA LYS A 74 -21.67 6.19 -15.24
C LYS A 74 -22.89 5.55 -14.61
N TRP A 75 -22.74 4.98 -13.41
CA TRP A 75 -23.88 4.41 -12.69
C TRP A 75 -24.89 5.49 -12.31
N ASN A 76 -24.44 6.59 -11.70
CA ASN A 76 -25.28 7.70 -11.31
C ASN A 76 -26.01 8.32 -12.52
N THR A 77 -25.30 8.53 -13.63
CA THR A 77 -25.89 9.05 -14.88
C THR A 77 -26.94 8.10 -15.46
N LYS A 78 -26.60 6.81 -15.54
CA LYS A 78 -27.48 5.79 -16.16
C LYS A 78 -28.79 5.62 -15.40
N PHE A 79 -28.74 5.71 -14.07
CA PHE A 79 -29.88 5.46 -13.20
C PHE A 79 -30.46 6.74 -12.56
N ALA A 80 -30.05 7.93 -13.03
CA ALA A 80 -30.48 9.22 -12.50
C ALA A 80 -30.40 9.30 -10.97
N SER A 81 -29.24 8.91 -10.39
CA SER A 81 -29.01 8.78 -8.97
C SER A 81 -27.78 9.57 -8.55
N GLU A 82 -27.65 9.85 -7.26
CA GLU A 82 -26.47 10.45 -6.61
C GLU A 82 -25.91 9.52 -5.51
N LEU A 83 -26.17 8.22 -5.63
CA LEU A 83 -25.80 7.25 -4.59
C LEU A 83 -24.29 7.14 -4.39
N PHE A 84 -23.54 7.05 -5.47
CA PHE A 84 -22.08 6.85 -5.39
C PHE A 84 -21.32 8.15 -5.49
N PHE A 85 -20.52 8.43 -4.47
CA PHE A 85 -19.55 9.53 -4.50
C PHE A 85 -18.30 9.13 -5.31
N GLU A 86 -17.62 10.12 -5.86
CA GLU A 86 -16.33 9.91 -6.52
C GLU A 86 -15.22 9.86 -5.47
N PRO A 87 -14.64 8.70 -5.17
CA PRO A 87 -13.61 8.58 -4.14
C PRO A 87 -12.32 9.30 -4.55
N LYS A 88 -11.62 9.90 -3.57
CA LYS A 88 -10.34 10.58 -3.79
C LYS A 88 -9.19 9.75 -3.24
N PRO A 89 -8.02 9.71 -3.91
CA PRO A 89 -6.85 9.05 -3.37
C PRO A 89 -6.27 9.84 -2.20
N LEU A 90 -5.92 9.13 -1.12
CA LEU A 90 -5.09 9.63 -0.04
C LEU A 90 -3.71 9.00 -0.19
N LEU A 91 -2.78 9.75 -0.77
CA LEU A 91 -1.41 9.29 -0.99
C LEU A 91 -0.55 9.56 0.22
N THR A 92 0.31 8.62 0.58
CA THR A 92 1.34 8.81 1.61
C THR A 92 2.51 9.62 1.08
N ALA A 93 3.23 10.33 1.97
CA ALA A 93 4.44 11.08 1.62
C ALA A 93 5.53 10.14 1.04
N THR A 94 5.65 8.94 1.58
CA THR A 94 6.56 7.91 1.08
C THR A 94 5.83 7.04 0.06
N ARG A 95 6.00 7.38 -1.21
CA ARG A 95 5.26 6.75 -2.33
C ARG A 95 5.71 5.31 -2.61
N ARG A 96 6.99 5.01 -2.42
CA ARG A 96 7.58 3.71 -2.74
C ARG A 96 8.77 3.42 -1.83
N ILE A 97 8.77 2.24 -1.21
CA ILE A 97 9.89 1.74 -0.42
C ILE A 97 10.63 0.71 -1.25
N MET A 98 11.94 0.94 -1.46
CA MET A 98 12.82 -0.01 -2.14
C MET A 98 13.23 -1.12 -1.17
N GLY A 99 13.45 -2.30 -1.71
CA GLY A 99 14.00 -3.42 -0.97
C GLY A 99 15.41 -3.15 -0.47
N LEU A 100 15.91 -4.00 0.42
CA LEU A 100 17.25 -3.88 0.99
C LEU A 100 18.37 -4.05 -0.05
N ASP A 101 18.05 -4.62 -1.21
CA ASP A 101 18.89 -4.71 -2.40
C ASP A 101 19.13 -3.37 -3.11
N GLY A 102 18.32 -2.35 -2.81
CA GLY A 102 18.39 -1.02 -3.41
C GLY A 102 18.04 -0.97 -4.92
N GLN A 103 17.59 -2.07 -5.51
CA GLN A 103 17.34 -2.20 -6.95
C GLN A 103 15.87 -2.40 -7.27
N THR A 104 15.19 -3.21 -6.47
CA THR A 104 13.80 -3.60 -6.71
C THR A 104 12.88 -3.07 -5.62
N LYS A 105 11.57 -2.99 -5.90
CA LYS A 105 10.57 -2.68 -4.87
C LYS A 105 10.63 -3.75 -3.77
N MET A 106 10.48 -3.33 -2.51
CA MET A 106 10.37 -4.25 -1.37
C MET A 106 9.24 -5.24 -1.61
N SER A 107 9.56 -6.54 -1.58
CA SER A 107 8.60 -7.62 -1.88
C SER A 107 8.93 -8.89 -1.10
N LYS A 108 7.91 -9.53 -0.53
CA LYS A 108 8.06 -10.82 0.18
C LYS A 108 8.61 -11.92 -0.73
N SER A 109 8.18 -11.95 -2.00
CA SER A 109 8.63 -12.96 -2.97
C SER A 109 10.10 -12.83 -3.35
N LEU A 110 10.71 -11.66 -3.16
CA LEU A 110 12.13 -11.41 -3.44
C LEU A 110 13.02 -11.55 -2.20
N GLY A 111 12.44 -11.74 -1.02
CA GLY A 111 13.21 -11.87 0.23
C GLY A 111 13.97 -10.60 0.65
N ASN A 112 13.68 -9.43 0.04
CA ASN A 112 14.35 -8.15 0.26
C ASN A 112 13.60 -7.24 1.25
N THR A 113 12.78 -7.83 2.14
CA THR A 113 11.89 -7.14 3.07
C THR A 113 12.37 -7.18 4.50
N ILE A 114 11.87 -6.22 5.29
CA ILE A 114 11.84 -6.29 6.75
C ILE A 114 10.39 -6.57 7.16
N GLY A 115 10.18 -7.60 7.97
CA GLY A 115 8.87 -7.94 8.52
C GLY A 115 8.50 -7.04 9.69
N LEU A 116 7.21 -6.75 9.85
CA LEU A 116 6.73 -5.88 10.92
C LEU A 116 6.93 -6.48 12.33
N LEU A 117 6.99 -7.81 12.43
CA LEU A 117 7.12 -8.55 13.68
C LEU A 117 8.53 -9.12 13.91
N GLU A 118 9.48 -8.83 13.02
CA GLU A 118 10.86 -9.28 13.18
C GLU A 118 11.52 -8.63 14.40
N GLU A 119 12.30 -9.42 15.13
CA GLU A 119 13.05 -8.94 16.29
C GLU A 119 14.20 -8.00 15.85
N PRO A 120 14.66 -7.09 16.73
CA PRO A 120 15.71 -6.13 16.40
C PRO A 120 16.97 -6.74 15.81
N ASP A 121 17.39 -7.91 16.32
CA ASP A 121 18.57 -8.62 15.83
C ASP A 121 18.38 -9.18 14.43
N GLU A 122 17.17 -9.64 14.10
CA GLU A 122 16.82 -10.13 12.75
C GLU A 122 16.79 -8.95 11.75
N VAL A 123 16.19 -7.82 12.15
CA VAL A 123 16.20 -6.60 11.35
C VAL A 123 17.63 -6.11 11.12
N TRP A 124 18.47 -6.12 12.16
CA TRP A 124 19.88 -5.74 12.04
C TRP A 124 20.66 -6.68 11.12
N ALA A 125 20.45 -7.98 11.23
CA ALA A 125 21.11 -8.96 10.37
C ALA A 125 20.84 -8.72 8.88
N LYS A 126 19.63 -8.26 8.53
CA LYS A 126 19.23 -7.88 7.17
C LYS A 126 19.73 -6.49 6.77
N LEU A 127 19.68 -5.53 7.69
CA LEU A 127 20.05 -4.14 7.42
C LEU A 127 21.57 -3.97 7.27
N ARG A 128 22.35 -4.71 8.06
CA ARG A 128 23.81 -4.63 8.06
C ARG A 128 24.43 -4.83 6.66
N PRO A 129 24.08 -5.88 5.88
CA PRO A 129 24.61 -6.08 4.53
C PRO A 129 23.89 -5.26 3.45
N ALA A 130 22.76 -4.58 3.77
CA ALA A 130 21.95 -3.88 2.78
C ALA A 130 22.75 -2.87 1.96
N MET A 131 22.35 -2.68 0.70
CA MET A 131 23.03 -1.83 -0.27
C MET A 131 23.05 -0.36 0.18
N THR A 132 24.22 0.25 0.09
CA THR A 132 24.46 1.68 0.32
C THR A 132 24.88 2.35 -0.98
N ASP A 133 25.50 3.54 -0.91
CA ASP A 133 26.14 4.19 -2.05
C ASP A 133 27.31 3.32 -2.58
N PRO A 134 27.25 2.80 -3.81
CA PRO A 134 28.30 1.95 -4.37
C PRO A 134 29.65 2.67 -4.55
N ALA A 135 29.64 3.99 -4.69
CA ALA A 135 30.85 4.78 -4.85
C ALA A 135 31.63 4.94 -3.54
N ARG A 136 30.99 4.70 -2.40
CA ARG A 136 31.60 4.81 -1.08
C ARG A 136 32.24 3.49 -0.65
N VAL A 137 33.52 3.29 -1.00
CA VAL A 137 34.26 2.05 -0.74
C VAL A 137 34.91 2.07 0.64
N ARG A 138 35.47 3.19 1.06
CA ARG A 138 36.16 3.35 2.35
C ARG A 138 35.33 4.20 3.31
N ARG A 139 35.53 4.01 4.62
CA ARG A 139 34.87 4.82 5.64
C ARG A 139 35.11 6.31 5.48
N THR A 140 36.30 6.68 5.00
CA THR A 140 36.77 8.07 4.79
C THR A 140 36.29 8.70 3.49
N ASP A 141 35.65 7.92 2.61
CA ASP A 141 35.13 8.45 1.35
C ASP A 141 33.81 9.20 1.61
N PRO A 142 33.64 10.41 1.08
CA PRO A 142 32.35 11.08 1.08
C PRO A 142 31.29 10.24 0.35
N GLY A 143 30.07 10.23 0.87
CA GLY A 143 28.96 9.54 0.21
C GLY A 143 27.98 10.51 -0.44
N THR A 144 27.12 9.97 -1.30
CA THR A 144 26.04 10.67 -2.00
C THR A 144 24.69 10.17 -1.47
N PRO A 145 24.09 10.86 -0.48
CA PRO A 145 22.81 10.40 0.11
C PRO A 145 21.71 10.16 -0.92
N GLU A 146 21.65 10.96 -1.97
CA GLU A 146 20.59 10.97 -2.98
C GLU A 146 20.48 9.65 -3.76
N ILE A 147 21.58 8.91 -3.89
CA ILE A 147 21.62 7.60 -4.55
C ILE A 147 21.65 6.43 -3.56
N CYS A 148 21.73 6.72 -2.26
CA CYS A 148 21.85 5.71 -1.22
C CYS A 148 20.48 5.20 -0.78
N ASN A 149 20.22 3.89 -0.95
CA ASN A 149 18.98 3.28 -0.52
C ASN A 149 18.72 3.42 1.00
N ILE A 150 19.77 3.32 1.82
CA ILE A 150 19.65 3.51 3.27
C ILE A 150 19.18 4.93 3.61
N TYR A 151 19.63 5.95 2.88
CA TYR A 151 19.16 7.32 3.07
C TYR A 151 17.67 7.48 2.71
N HIS A 152 17.21 6.79 1.66
CA HIS A 152 15.77 6.77 1.33
C HIS A 152 14.94 6.10 2.42
N LEU A 153 15.46 5.05 3.06
CA LEU A 153 14.79 4.43 4.21
C LEU A 153 14.77 5.35 5.43
N HIS A 154 15.81 6.16 5.66
CA HIS A 154 15.77 7.19 6.72
C HIS A 154 14.59 8.15 6.56
N LYS A 155 14.26 8.55 5.32
CA LYS A 155 13.10 9.42 5.05
C LYS A 155 11.75 8.80 5.41
N ALA A 156 11.68 7.48 5.51
CA ALA A 156 10.47 6.77 5.87
C ALA A 156 10.32 6.55 7.39
N PHE A 157 11.45 6.49 8.14
CA PHE A 157 11.47 6.07 9.53
C PHE A 157 12.05 7.09 10.52
N ASN A 158 12.55 8.22 10.05
CA ASN A 158 13.12 9.25 10.90
C ASN A 158 12.54 10.63 10.59
N ASP A 159 12.60 11.52 11.56
CA ASP A 159 12.23 12.91 11.40
C ASP A 159 13.20 13.66 10.46
N GLU A 160 12.77 14.82 9.98
CA GLU A 160 13.51 15.63 9.01
C GLU A 160 14.88 16.05 9.54
N ALA A 161 14.97 16.40 10.83
CA ALA A 161 16.24 16.80 11.46
C ALA A 161 17.26 15.66 11.46
N THR A 162 16.83 14.44 11.79
CA THR A 162 17.67 13.23 11.72
C THR A 162 18.09 12.93 10.28
N VAL A 163 17.19 13.04 9.31
CA VAL A 163 17.47 12.81 7.89
C VAL A 163 18.50 13.80 7.38
N GLU A 164 18.38 15.08 7.73
CA GLU A 164 19.35 16.12 7.36
C GLU A 164 20.71 15.86 8.01
N HIS A 165 20.74 15.54 9.30
CA HIS A 165 21.98 15.20 10.01
C HIS A 165 22.70 14.01 9.35
N VAL A 166 21.98 12.95 9.02
CA VAL A 166 22.51 11.78 8.29
C VAL A 166 23.11 12.21 6.95
N ALA A 167 22.47 13.11 6.21
CA ALA A 167 23.00 13.62 4.94
C ALA A 167 24.31 14.36 5.12
N VAL A 168 24.40 15.23 6.12
CA VAL A 168 25.65 15.98 6.46
C VAL A 168 26.78 15.01 6.81
N GLN A 169 26.52 14.04 7.70
CA GLN A 169 27.50 13.06 8.13
C GLN A 169 27.95 12.14 6.98
N CYS A 170 27.07 11.81 6.06
CA CYS A 170 27.39 11.03 4.88
C CYS A 170 28.32 11.80 3.93
N ARG A 171 27.99 13.04 3.57
CA ARG A 171 28.77 13.89 2.66
C ARG A 171 30.14 14.28 3.21
N SER A 172 30.25 14.45 4.52
CA SER A 172 31.52 14.79 5.19
C SER A 172 32.36 13.57 5.57
N ALA A 173 31.91 12.35 5.31
CA ALA A 173 32.50 11.12 5.84
C ALA A 173 32.64 11.08 7.38
N GLY A 174 31.81 11.84 8.08
CA GLY A 174 31.83 11.90 9.56
C GLY A 174 31.37 10.55 10.17
N TRP A 175 30.43 9.84 9.54
CA TRP A 175 30.01 8.51 9.94
C TRP A 175 30.39 7.45 8.92
N GLY A 176 30.56 6.20 9.40
CA GLY A 176 30.58 5.04 8.53
C GLY A 176 29.16 4.60 8.14
N CYS A 177 29.00 3.80 7.08
CA CYS A 177 27.70 3.27 6.68
C CYS A 177 27.07 2.39 7.77
N ILE A 178 27.87 1.73 8.59
CA ILE A 178 27.38 0.94 9.74
C ILE A 178 26.78 1.85 10.82
N ASP A 179 27.40 3.00 11.11
CA ASP A 179 26.87 3.95 12.09
C ASP A 179 25.55 4.54 11.60
N CYS A 180 25.47 4.91 10.33
CA CYS A 180 24.25 5.37 9.66
C CYS A 180 23.12 4.32 9.77
N LYS A 181 23.41 3.04 9.49
CA LYS A 181 22.44 1.94 9.60
C LYS A 181 21.94 1.70 11.02
N LYS A 182 22.75 1.94 12.05
CA LYS A 182 22.29 1.85 13.44
C LYS A 182 21.26 2.94 13.76
N VAL A 183 21.49 4.16 13.32
CA VAL A 183 20.50 5.25 13.46
C VAL A 183 19.21 4.93 12.72
N LEU A 184 19.30 4.28 11.56
CA LEU A 184 18.11 3.80 10.85
C LEU A 184 17.40 2.71 11.64
N LEU A 185 18.13 1.74 12.19
CA LEU A 185 17.55 0.69 13.03
C LEU A 185 16.78 1.29 14.21
N ASP A 186 17.38 2.27 14.91
CA ASP A 186 16.71 2.94 16.02
C ASP A 186 15.39 3.63 15.58
N GLY A 187 15.40 4.26 14.41
CA GLY A 187 14.18 4.82 13.79
C GLY A 187 13.14 3.75 13.50
N MET A 188 13.54 2.66 12.87
CA MET A 188 12.64 1.52 12.60
C MET A 188 12.09 0.93 13.90
N MET A 189 12.91 0.77 14.94
CA MET A 189 12.46 0.18 16.21
C MET A 189 11.43 1.06 16.94
N ARG A 190 11.49 2.39 16.80
CA ARG A 190 10.44 3.27 17.34
C ARG A 190 9.06 2.96 16.76
N GLU A 191 9.01 2.62 15.47
CA GLU A 191 7.75 2.27 14.78
C GLU A 191 7.35 0.81 14.98
N LEU A 192 8.32 -0.12 14.92
CA LEU A 192 8.03 -1.55 14.91
C LEU A 192 7.81 -2.13 16.31
N THR A 193 8.45 -1.59 17.35
CA THR A 193 8.31 -2.11 18.72
C THR A 193 6.85 -2.08 19.23
N PRO A 194 6.11 -0.96 19.11
CA PRO A 194 4.71 -0.94 19.51
C PRO A 194 3.84 -1.93 18.73
N ILE A 195 4.16 -2.15 17.45
CA ILE A 195 3.44 -3.12 16.59
C ILE A 195 3.68 -4.55 17.10
N ARG A 196 4.95 -4.90 17.41
CA ARG A 196 5.29 -6.22 17.97
C ARG A 196 4.65 -6.47 19.32
N GLU A 197 4.71 -5.48 20.22
CA GLU A 197 4.09 -5.58 21.56
C GLU A 197 2.59 -5.80 21.42
N ARG A 198 1.94 -5.06 20.53
CA ARG A 198 0.52 -5.23 20.25
C ARG A 198 0.19 -6.59 19.65
N ALA A 199 1.03 -7.09 18.74
CA ALA A 199 0.85 -8.41 18.16
C ALA A 199 0.94 -9.51 19.22
N ARG A 200 1.96 -9.47 20.11
CA ARG A 200 2.11 -10.42 21.22
C ARG A 200 0.93 -10.40 22.17
N GLU A 201 0.42 -9.19 22.50
CA GLU A 201 -0.78 -9.04 23.32
C GLU A 201 -1.99 -9.71 22.66
N LEU A 202 -2.19 -9.51 21.35
CA LEU A 202 -3.29 -10.09 20.60
C LEU A 202 -3.14 -11.60 20.39
N GLU A 203 -1.92 -12.11 20.25
CA GLU A 203 -1.63 -13.55 20.19
C GLU A 203 -1.97 -14.25 21.54
N ALA A 204 -1.73 -13.55 22.65
CA ALA A 204 -2.12 -14.05 23.98
C ALA A 204 -3.64 -13.98 24.24
N HIS A 205 -4.37 -13.16 23.46
CA HIS A 205 -5.80 -12.90 23.60
C HIS A 205 -6.54 -12.97 22.25
N PRO A 206 -6.58 -14.14 21.58
CA PRO A 206 -7.16 -14.28 20.25
C PRO A 206 -8.66 -13.97 20.18
N GLU A 207 -9.39 -14.10 21.31
CA GLU A 207 -10.79 -13.70 21.45
C GLU A 207 -11.00 -12.22 21.10
N ARG A 208 -10.07 -11.33 21.47
CA ARG A 208 -10.16 -9.89 21.15
C ARG A 208 -10.14 -9.62 19.65
N VAL A 209 -9.37 -10.42 18.89
CA VAL A 209 -9.34 -10.34 17.41
C VAL A 209 -10.68 -10.82 16.84
N THR A 210 -11.19 -11.94 17.35
CA THR A 210 -12.49 -12.49 16.93
C THR A 210 -13.63 -11.52 17.20
N ASP A 211 -13.66 -10.92 18.39
CA ASP A 211 -14.68 -9.93 18.78
C ASP A 211 -14.61 -8.67 17.90
N ALA A 212 -13.40 -8.15 17.68
CA ALA A 212 -13.20 -6.99 16.79
C ALA A 212 -13.66 -7.27 15.34
N LEU A 213 -13.40 -8.48 14.85
CA LEU A 213 -13.87 -8.91 13.51
C LEU A 213 -15.38 -9.04 13.46
N ALA A 214 -16.01 -9.62 14.49
CA ALA A 214 -17.47 -9.77 14.57
C ALA A 214 -18.17 -8.41 14.64
N GLU A 215 -17.68 -7.49 15.50
CA GLU A 215 -18.20 -6.13 15.60
C GLU A 215 -18.01 -5.35 14.28
N GLY A 216 -16.81 -5.44 13.68
CA GLY A 216 -16.51 -4.83 12.38
C GLY A 216 -17.42 -5.34 11.28
N ALA A 217 -17.67 -6.66 11.22
CA ALA A 217 -18.57 -7.28 10.27
C ALA A 217 -20.03 -6.82 10.46
N ALA A 218 -20.48 -6.71 11.69
CA ALA A 218 -21.84 -6.22 12.01
C ALA A 218 -22.03 -4.78 11.53
N ARG A 219 -21.07 -3.89 11.84
CA ARG A 219 -21.08 -2.48 11.45
C ARG A 219 -20.99 -2.30 9.93
N SER A 220 -20.03 -2.95 9.30
CA SER A 220 -19.86 -2.92 7.83
C SER A 220 -21.05 -3.50 7.11
N GLY A 221 -21.61 -4.61 7.61
CA GLY A 221 -22.78 -5.25 7.07
C GLY A 221 -24.04 -4.37 7.09
N LYS A 222 -24.19 -3.48 8.08
CA LYS A 222 -25.28 -2.50 8.11
C LYS A 222 -25.17 -1.51 6.94
N ILE A 223 -23.96 -0.95 6.73
CA ILE A 223 -23.71 0.00 5.64
C ILE A 223 -23.92 -0.68 4.29
N ALA A 224 -23.34 -1.88 4.12
CA ALA A 224 -23.44 -2.63 2.87
C ALA A 224 -24.89 -2.98 2.50
N ARG A 225 -25.71 -3.42 3.47
CA ARG A 225 -27.14 -3.72 3.23
C ARG A 225 -27.92 -2.47 2.80
N GLU A 226 -27.66 -1.33 3.44
CA GLU A 226 -28.33 -0.08 3.09
C GLU A 226 -27.95 0.38 1.68
N THR A 227 -26.67 0.36 1.33
CA THR A 227 -26.22 0.67 -0.03
C THR A 227 -26.83 -0.27 -1.06
N MET A 228 -26.82 -1.59 -0.79
CA MET A 228 -27.40 -2.58 -1.70
C MET A 228 -28.91 -2.47 -1.84
N ARG A 229 -29.62 -2.08 -0.77
CA ARG A 229 -31.06 -1.80 -0.86
C ARG A 229 -31.34 -0.70 -1.88
N VAL A 230 -30.62 0.44 -1.75
CA VAL A 230 -30.78 1.55 -2.68
C VAL A 230 -30.38 1.17 -4.11
N VAL A 231 -29.27 0.42 -4.28
CA VAL A 231 -28.82 -0.07 -5.59
C VAL A 231 -29.92 -0.90 -6.27
N ARG A 232 -30.48 -1.89 -5.54
CA ARG A 232 -31.54 -2.75 -6.10
C ARG A 232 -32.80 -1.96 -6.47
N GLU A 233 -33.25 -1.07 -5.58
CA GLU A 233 -34.42 -0.21 -5.84
C GLU A 233 -34.20 0.65 -7.08
N THR A 234 -33.05 1.31 -7.18
CA THR A 234 -32.71 2.18 -8.30
C THR A 234 -32.63 1.42 -9.63
N MET A 235 -32.17 0.18 -9.61
CA MET A 235 -32.10 -0.69 -10.80
C MET A 235 -33.41 -1.43 -11.10
N GLY A 236 -34.44 -1.30 -10.26
CA GLY A 236 -35.68 -2.03 -10.39
C GLY A 236 -35.60 -3.54 -10.06
N LEU A 237 -34.54 -3.92 -9.29
CA LEU A 237 -34.39 -5.29 -8.79
C LEU A 237 -35.15 -5.45 -7.47
N ARG A 238 -35.80 -6.60 -7.29
CA ARG A 238 -36.57 -6.92 -6.08
C ARG A 238 -35.76 -7.74 -5.09
#